data_2ba7ce99b11c5865cf778a7db2d027ba
#
_entry.id   2ba7ce99b11c5865cf778a7db2d027ba
#
_cell.length_a   1.000
_cell.length_b   1.000
_cell.length_c   1.000
_cell.angle_alpha   90.00
_cell.angle_beta   90.00
_cell.angle_gamma   90.00
#
_symmetry.space_group_name_H-M   'P 1'
#
loop_
_entity.id
_entity.type
_entity.pdbx_description
1 polymer ?
#
loop_
_entity_poly.entity_id
_entity_poly.type
_entity_poly.pdbx_seq_one_letter_code
_entity_poly.pdbx_strand_id
1 'polypeptide(L)'
;MSWVIVTGANGGIGAATVHELIKNNYSVYAADLADKPHESFAAYGDAIFRYRSVNVSDEESVRALARAAAEVGEPIQGAVLAAGIVHSKPLLDTSFEDWKRLHAVNADGVFLCLREFARAMIEQIQTSPENTRSLVTVASNAARVPRAEFGAYGASKASAVRVSSSFGLQLSRHGIRVNTVCPGTTRTPMVTDAWNGEDLSALSVAGSPETFRLGIPLGRIADPADIAAVNAFLISDASRHITMQNIVADGGATF
;
A
#
# COMPACT_ATOMS: atom_id res chain seq x y z
N MET A 1 -11.70 5.41 19.45
CA MET A 1 -10.46 5.04 18.69
C MET A 1 -10.68 5.44 17.24
N SER A 2 -9.64 5.94 16.57
CA SER A 2 -9.78 6.32 15.16
C SER A 2 -9.59 5.12 14.24
N TRP A 3 -10.29 5.10 13.13
CA TRP A 3 -10.23 4.02 12.15
C TRP A 3 -9.22 4.30 11.03
N VAL A 4 -8.52 3.25 10.62
CA VAL A 4 -7.63 3.26 9.47
C VAL A 4 -8.09 2.17 8.48
N ILE A 5 -8.28 2.55 7.22
CA ILE A 5 -8.62 1.60 6.16
C ILE A 5 -7.34 0.97 5.63
N VAL A 6 -7.31 -0.35 5.45
CA VAL A 6 -6.17 -1.05 4.82
C VAL A 6 -6.68 -1.87 3.66
N THR A 7 -6.30 -1.54 2.43
CA THR A 7 -6.59 -2.37 1.25
C THR A 7 -5.46 -3.34 0.98
N GLY A 8 -5.74 -4.50 0.39
CA GLY A 8 -4.74 -5.58 0.25
C GLY A 8 -4.36 -6.19 1.61
N ALA A 9 -5.30 -6.19 2.55
CA ALA A 9 -5.06 -6.53 3.95
C ALA A 9 -4.65 -7.99 4.18
N ASN A 10 -5.00 -8.90 3.29
CA ASN A 10 -4.59 -10.31 3.38
C ASN A 10 -3.20 -10.57 2.80
N GLY A 11 -2.63 -9.61 2.06
CA GLY A 11 -1.26 -9.70 1.55
C GLY A 11 -0.21 -9.48 2.66
N GLY A 12 1.04 -9.92 2.43
CA GLY A 12 2.08 -9.87 3.46
C GLY A 12 2.30 -8.49 4.10
N ILE A 13 2.47 -7.43 3.28
CA ILE A 13 2.63 -6.04 3.79
C ILE A 13 1.32 -5.55 4.41
N GLY A 14 0.17 -5.84 3.77
CA GLY A 14 -1.14 -5.43 4.28
C GLY A 14 -1.44 -6.03 5.64
N ALA A 15 -1.25 -7.34 5.80
CA ALA A 15 -1.49 -8.04 7.06
C ALA A 15 -0.56 -7.53 8.19
N ALA A 16 0.73 -7.36 7.90
CA ALA A 16 1.66 -6.76 8.85
C ALA A 16 1.24 -5.33 9.24
N THR A 17 0.74 -4.54 8.28
CA THR A 17 0.25 -3.19 8.54
C THR A 17 -0.99 -3.20 9.44
N VAL A 18 -1.94 -4.13 9.24
CA VAL A 18 -3.11 -4.30 10.12
C VAL A 18 -2.64 -4.56 11.55
N HIS A 19 -1.74 -5.53 11.76
CA HIS A 19 -1.21 -5.85 13.08
C HIS A 19 -0.49 -4.66 13.73
N GLU A 20 0.35 -3.96 12.97
CA GLU A 20 1.12 -2.82 13.51
C GLU A 20 0.19 -1.64 13.87
N LEU A 21 -0.84 -1.37 13.08
CA LEU A 21 -1.82 -0.33 13.39
C LEU A 21 -2.63 -0.67 14.67
N ILE A 22 -3.10 -1.90 14.82
CA ILE A 22 -3.85 -2.33 16.02
C ILE A 22 -2.94 -2.25 17.25
N LYS A 23 -1.69 -2.67 17.16
CA LYS A 23 -0.69 -2.54 18.23
C LYS A 23 -0.46 -1.07 18.63
N ASN A 24 -0.59 -0.13 17.69
CA ASN A 24 -0.50 1.30 17.93
C ASN A 24 -1.87 1.95 18.29
N ASN A 25 -2.83 1.15 18.78
CA ASN A 25 -4.15 1.58 19.25
C ASN A 25 -5.07 2.21 18.18
N TYR A 26 -4.90 1.87 16.91
CA TYR A 26 -5.86 2.17 15.87
C TYR A 26 -6.87 1.03 15.73
N SER A 27 -8.09 1.36 15.36
CA SER A 27 -9.04 0.39 14.83
C SER A 27 -8.85 0.27 13.32
N VAL A 28 -9.01 -0.94 12.76
CA VAL A 28 -8.72 -1.18 11.34
C VAL A 28 -9.95 -1.67 10.59
N TYR A 29 -10.26 -1.02 9.48
CA TYR A 29 -11.18 -1.52 8.47
C TYR A 29 -10.35 -2.17 7.35
N ALA A 30 -10.19 -3.47 7.41
CA ALA A 30 -9.44 -4.27 6.45
C ALA A 30 -10.27 -4.57 5.20
N ALA A 31 -9.65 -4.52 4.04
CA ALA A 31 -10.27 -4.83 2.76
C ALA A 31 -9.31 -5.61 1.86
N ASP A 32 -9.83 -6.63 1.19
CA ASP A 32 -9.08 -7.44 0.23
C ASP A 32 -10.02 -8.01 -0.83
N LEU A 33 -9.48 -8.55 -1.91
CA LEU A 33 -10.29 -9.23 -2.94
C LEU A 33 -10.90 -10.54 -2.42
N ALA A 34 -10.24 -11.20 -1.46
CA ALA A 34 -10.73 -12.44 -0.86
C ALA A 34 -12.03 -12.21 -0.07
N ASP A 35 -12.89 -13.23 -0.04
CA ASP A 35 -14.18 -13.15 0.68
C ASP A 35 -14.04 -13.18 2.20
N LYS A 36 -12.91 -13.69 2.71
CA LYS A 36 -12.65 -13.86 4.14
C LYS A 36 -11.35 -13.18 4.55
N PRO A 37 -11.29 -12.65 5.80
CA PRO A 37 -10.05 -12.10 6.34
C PRO A 37 -8.99 -13.19 6.53
N HIS A 38 -7.73 -12.80 6.51
CA HIS A 38 -6.61 -13.67 6.85
C HIS A 38 -6.79 -14.24 8.26
N GLU A 39 -6.44 -15.52 8.44
CA GLU A 39 -6.63 -16.23 9.71
C GLU A 39 -5.93 -15.58 10.91
N SER A 40 -4.81 -14.88 10.69
CA SER A 40 -4.09 -14.16 11.73
C SER A 40 -4.91 -13.05 12.40
N PHE A 41 -6.03 -12.63 11.81
CA PHE A 41 -6.93 -11.61 12.38
C PHE A 41 -8.01 -12.19 13.29
N ALA A 42 -8.11 -13.53 13.42
CA ALA A 42 -9.17 -14.21 14.18
C ALA A 42 -9.25 -13.80 15.67
N ALA A 43 -8.14 -13.29 16.23
CA ALA A 43 -8.10 -12.82 17.61
C ALA A 43 -8.70 -11.41 17.81
N TYR A 44 -8.98 -10.67 16.74
CA TYR A 44 -9.50 -9.30 16.82
C TYR A 44 -11.03 -9.28 16.84
N GLY A 45 -11.59 -8.58 17.81
CA GLY A 45 -13.04 -8.39 17.90
C GLY A 45 -13.53 -7.20 17.06
N ASP A 46 -14.85 -7.18 16.78
CA ASP A 46 -15.51 -6.19 15.93
C ASP A 46 -15.36 -4.73 16.40
N ALA A 47 -14.99 -4.52 17.65
CA ALA A 47 -14.77 -3.18 18.20
C ALA A 47 -13.52 -2.50 17.63
N ILE A 48 -12.52 -3.29 17.20
CA ILE A 48 -11.23 -2.78 16.70
C ILE A 48 -10.87 -3.26 15.30
N PHE A 49 -11.61 -4.23 14.76
CA PHE A 49 -11.35 -4.82 13.46
C PHE A 49 -12.63 -5.10 12.69
N ARG A 50 -12.68 -4.68 11.44
CA ARG A 50 -13.73 -5.02 10.49
C ARG A 50 -13.11 -5.45 9.17
N TYR A 51 -13.84 -6.27 8.43
CA TYR A 51 -13.38 -6.78 7.13
C TYR A 51 -14.46 -6.68 6.07
N ARG A 52 -14.03 -6.40 4.82
CA ARG A 52 -14.90 -6.43 3.65
C ARG A 52 -14.15 -6.93 2.43
N SER A 53 -14.81 -7.80 1.64
CA SER A 53 -14.33 -8.16 0.29
C SER A 53 -14.49 -6.96 -0.64
N VAL A 54 -13.40 -6.57 -1.31
CA VAL A 54 -13.33 -5.38 -2.18
C VAL A 54 -12.42 -5.61 -3.36
N ASN A 55 -12.92 -5.38 -4.56
CA ASN A 55 -12.12 -5.24 -5.76
C ASN A 55 -11.72 -3.77 -5.95
N VAL A 56 -10.44 -3.42 -5.75
CA VAL A 56 -9.96 -2.05 -5.87
C VAL A 56 -10.01 -1.50 -7.32
N SER A 57 -10.08 -2.36 -8.33
CA SER A 57 -10.24 -1.96 -9.73
C SER A 57 -11.69 -1.68 -10.15
N ASP A 58 -12.64 -1.87 -9.22
CA ASP A 58 -14.06 -1.59 -9.41
C ASP A 58 -14.49 -0.36 -8.60
N GLU A 59 -14.96 0.67 -9.29
CA GLU A 59 -15.30 1.95 -8.67
C GLU A 59 -16.41 1.82 -7.62
N GLU A 60 -17.47 1.05 -7.91
CA GLU A 60 -18.58 0.91 -6.97
C GLU A 60 -18.17 0.08 -5.75
N SER A 61 -17.32 -0.93 -5.92
CA SER A 61 -16.75 -1.71 -4.83
C SER A 61 -15.96 -0.82 -3.85
N VAL A 62 -15.10 0.08 -4.37
CA VAL A 62 -14.33 1.03 -3.56
C VAL A 62 -15.24 2.06 -2.89
N ARG A 63 -16.23 2.58 -3.61
CA ARG A 63 -17.21 3.52 -3.06
C ARG A 63 -18.01 2.91 -1.91
N ALA A 64 -18.44 1.65 -2.06
CA ALA A 64 -19.14 0.91 -1.02
C ALA A 64 -18.26 0.68 0.22
N LEU A 65 -16.94 0.44 0.06
CA LEU A 65 -16.01 0.38 1.18
C LEU A 65 -15.91 1.72 1.91
N ALA A 66 -15.75 2.82 1.18
CA ALA A 66 -15.62 4.16 1.77
C ALA A 66 -16.87 4.53 2.59
N ARG A 67 -18.07 4.25 2.07
CA ARG A 67 -19.33 4.45 2.79
C ARG A 67 -19.40 3.60 4.06
N ALA A 68 -19.13 2.30 3.95
CA ALA A 68 -19.19 1.39 5.10
C ALA A 68 -18.17 1.78 6.19
N ALA A 69 -16.98 2.26 5.82
CA ALA A 69 -16.02 2.75 6.78
C ALA A 69 -16.47 4.06 7.45
N ALA A 70 -17.15 4.95 6.74
CA ALA A 70 -17.72 6.18 7.30
C ALA A 70 -18.91 5.91 8.25
N GLU A 71 -19.68 4.86 8.00
CA GLU A 71 -20.85 4.45 8.80
C GLU A 71 -20.47 3.78 10.13
N VAL A 72 -19.20 3.49 10.40
CA VAL A 72 -18.76 2.95 11.71
C VAL A 72 -19.00 3.94 12.84
N GLY A 73 -19.18 5.23 12.53
CA GLY A 73 -19.53 6.28 13.51
C GLY A 73 -18.34 6.96 14.15
N GLU A 74 -17.12 6.49 13.88
CA GLU A 74 -15.87 7.08 14.35
C GLU A 74 -15.08 7.67 13.17
N PRO A 75 -14.25 8.70 13.40
CA PRO A 75 -13.49 9.33 12.31
C PRO A 75 -12.52 8.38 11.60
N ILE A 76 -12.51 8.43 10.27
CA ILE A 76 -11.44 7.82 9.47
C ILE A 76 -10.19 8.71 9.58
N GLN A 77 -9.19 8.25 10.31
CA GLN A 77 -7.93 8.97 10.47
C GLN A 77 -6.99 8.74 9.29
N GLY A 78 -7.08 7.58 8.64
CA GLY A 78 -6.19 7.32 7.54
C GLY A 78 -6.59 6.13 6.68
N ALA A 79 -5.81 5.94 5.61
CA ALA A 79 -5.86 4.72 4.84
C ALA A 79 -4.47 4.31 4.35
N VAL A 80 -4.20 3.00 4.32
CA VAL A 80 -3.02 2.39 3.72
C VAL A 80 -3.47 1.56 2.52
N LEU A 81 -3.04 1.99 1.33
CA LEU A 81 -3.37 1.36 0.06
C LEU A 81 -2.26 0.36 -0.28
N ALA A 82 -2.40 -0.88 0.21
CA ALA A 82 -1.43 -1.95 -0.01
C ALA A 82 -1.90 -3.00 -1.04
N ALA A 83 -3.09 -2.87 -1.59
CA ALA A 83 -3.54 -3.71 -2.69
C ALA A 83 -2.65 -3.52 -3.92
N GLY A 84 -2.25 -4.63 -4.52
CA GLY A 84 -1.42 -4.60 -5.72
C GLY A 84 -1.11 -6.00 -6.23
N ILE A 85 -0.77 -6.06 -7.50
CA ILE A 85 -0.32 -7.28 -8.19
C ILE A 85 1.03 -7.04 -8.86
N VAL A 86 1.78 -8.11 -9.06
CA VAL A 86 3.05 -8.10 -9.79
C VAL A 86 2.98 -9.05 -10.98
N HIS A 87 3.69 -8.73 -12.03
CA HIS A 87 3.98 -9.61 -13.15
C HIS A 87 5.42 -9.36 -13.58
N SER A 88 6.23 -10.40 -13.53
CA SER A 88 7.63 -10.36 -13.95
C SER A 88 7.72 -10.86 -15.39
N LYS A 89 7.98 -9.93 -16.32
CA LYS A 89 8.13 -10.24 -17.75
C LYS A 89 8.82 -9.07 -18.46
N PRO A 90 9.71 -9.30 -19.42
CA PRO A 90 10.25 -8.26 -20.29
C PRO A 90 9.12 -7.50 -20.99
N LEU A 91 9.31 -6.20 -21.23
CA LEU A 91 8.28 -5.38 -21.89
C LEU A 91 7.92 -5.88 -23.29
N LEU A 92 8.89 -6.37 -24.05
CA LEU A 92 8.64 -6.92 -25.39
C LEU A 92 7.72 -8.14 -25.39
N ASP A 93 7.71 -8.90 -24.28
CA ASP A 93 6.89 -10.10 -24.11
C ASP A 93 5.62 -9.85 -23.30
N THR A 94 5.43 -8.64 -22.78
CA THR A 94 4.25 -8.28 -22.00
C THR A 94 3.05 -8.09 -22.91
N SER A 95 1.98 -8.86 -22.68
CA SER A 95 0.74 -8.68 -23.43
C SER A 95 0.04 -7.38 -23.03
N PHE A 96 -0.75 -6.82 -23.96
CA PHE A 96 -1.54 -5.62 -23.64
C PHE A 96 -2.59 -5.89 -22.56
N GLU A 97 -3.04 -7.12 -22.42
CA GLU A 97 -3.96 -7.54 -21.36
C GLU A 97 -3.27 -7.54 -19.99
N ASP A 98 -2.06 -8.08 -19.87
CA ASP A 98 -1.26 -8.02 -18.63
C ASP A 98 -0.94 -6.57 -18.25
N TRP A 99 -0.59 -5.75 -19.24
CA TRP A 99 -0.40 -4.32 -19.04
C TRP A 99 -1.66 -3.65 -18.44
N LYS A 100 -2.82 -3.86 -19.05
CA LYS A 100 -4.09 -3.31 -18.55
C LYS A 100 -4.43 -3.80 -17.15
N ARG A 101 -4.24 -5.10 -16.88
CA ARG A 101 -4.51 -5.69 -15.57
C ARG A 101 -3.63 -5.09 -14.48
N LEU A 102 -2.34 -4.90 -14.74
CA LEU A 102 -1.42 -4.23 -13.82
C LEU A 102 -1.87 -2.80 -13.53
N HIS A 103 -2.24 -2.04 -14.56
CA HIS A 103 -2.68 -0.66 -14.38
C HIS A 103 -4.04 -0.56 -13.68
N ALA A 104 -4.98 -1.42 -13.99
CA ALA A 104 -6.30 -1.44 -13.35
C ALA A 104 -6.20 -1.62 -11.83
N VAL A 105 -5.29 -2.48 -11.34
CA VAL A 105 -5.12 -2.68 -9.89
C VAL A 105 -4.16 -1.65 -9.29
N ASN A 106 -2.96 -1.50 -9.86
CA ASN A 106 -1.88 -0.75 -9.23
C ASN A 106 -1.96 0.77 -9.43
N ALA A 107 -2.66 1.25 -10.45
CA ALA A 107 -2.80 2.66 -10.80
C ALA A 107 -4.24 3.15 -10.63
N ASP A 108 -5.20 2.57 -11.37
CA ASP A 108 -6.60 2.97 -11.31
C ASP A 108 -7.19 2.68 -9.93
N GLY A 109 -6.87 1.50 -9.34
CA GLY A 109 -7.29 1.15 -7.99
C GLY A 109 -6.76 2.12 -6.93
N VAL A 110 -5.51 2.58 -7.06
CA VAL A 110 -4.96 3.63 -6.18
C VAL A 110 -5.72 4.95 -6.36
N PHE A 111 -5.98 5.36 -7.60
CA PHE A 111 -6.76 6.56 -7.88
C PHE A 111 -8.16 6.48 -7.26
N LEU A 112 -8.88 5.38 -7.46
CA LEU A 112 -10.22 5.17 -6.92
C LEU A 112 -10.24 5.22 -5.38
N CYS A 113 -9.32 4.50 -4.74
CA CYS A 113 -9.19 4.48 -3.28
C CYS A 113 -8.86 5.88 -2.73
N LEU A 114 -7.86 6.58 -3.28
CA LEU A 114 -7.50 7.93 -2.84
C LEU A 114 -8.68 8.89 -2.97
N ARG A 115 -9.42 8.82 -4.09
CA ARG A 115 -10.56 9.69 -4.35
C ARG A 115 -11.71 9.46 -3.36
N GLU A 116 -12.14 8.21 -3.20
CA GLU A 116 -13.32 7.91 -2.38
C GLU A 116 -13.02 8.05 -0.87
N PHE A 117 -11.82 7.64 -0.42
CA PHE A 117 -11.44 7.82 0.98
C PHE A 117 -11.22 9.30 1.31
N ALA A 118 -10.61 10.08 0.41
CA ALA A 118 -10.48 11.52 0.62
C ALA A 118 -11.83 12.23 0.70
N ARG A 119 -12.82 11.86 -0.14
CA ARG A 119 -14.18 12.40 -0.07
C ARG A 119 -14.82 12.12 1.28
N ALA A 120 -14.78 10.86 1.75
CA ALA A 120 -15.32 10.48 3.05
C ALA A 120 -14.63 11.24 4.20
N MET A 121 -13.29 11.39 4.14
CA MET A 121 -12.53 12.16 5.13
C MET A 121 -12.90 13.65 5.12
N ILE A 122 -13.07 14.28 3.95
CA ILE A 122 -13.44 15.70 3.83
C ILE A 122 -14.84 15.94 4.42
N GLU A 123 -15.79 15.06 4.19
CA GLU A 123 -17.12 15.14 4.79
C GLU A 123 -17.06 15.08 6.33
N GLN A 124 -16.21 14.21 6.88
CA GLN A 124 -16.02 14.08 8.33
C GLN A 124 -15.22 15.23 8.96
N ILE A 125 -14.43 16.02 8.20
CA ILE A 125 -13.69 17.18 8.76
C ILE A 125 -14.66 18.21 9.34
N GLN A 126 -15.84 18.36 8.79
CA GLN A 126 -16.85 19.31 9.29
C GLN A 126 -17.31 18.99 10.71
N THR A 127 -17.31 17.70 11.08
CA THR A 127 -17.74 17.21 12.40
C THR A 127 -16.59 16.86 13.35
N SER A 128 -15.38 16.65 12.81
CA SER A 128 -14.18 16.26 13.56
C SER A 128 -12.93 16.96 13.02
N PRO A 129 -12.82 18.29 13.15
CA PRO A 129 -11.75 19.10 12.56
C PRO A 129 -10.38 18.87 13.19
N GLU A 130 -10.31 18.37 14.42
CA GLU A 130 -9.08 18.21 15.22
C GLU A 130 -8.26 16.98 14.82
N ASN A 131 -8.85 16.05 14.05
CA ASN A 131 -8.18 14.82 13.68
C ASN A 131 -7.24 15.05 12.48
N THR A 132 -5.97 14.76 12.68
CA THR A 132 -5.03 14.65 11.55
C THR A 132 -5.39 13.48 10.68
N ARG A 133 -5.28 13.65 9.37
CA ARG A 133 -5.63 12.59 8.41
C ARG A 133 -4.47 12.29 7.48
N SER A 134 -4.30 11.02 7.13
CA SER A 134 -3.18 10.57 6.31
C SER A 134 -3.58 9.45 5.35
N LEU A 135 -3.19 9.58 4.09
CA LEU A 135 -3.30 8.55 3.07
C LEU A 135 -1.89 8.07 2.71
N VAL A 136 -1.68 6.77 2.73
CA VAL A 136 -0.38 6.14 2.45
C VAL A 136 -0.54 5.12 1.32
N THR A 137 0.18 5.30 0.22
CA THR A 137 0.18 4.36 -0.89
C THR A 137 1.42 3.48 -0.84
N VAL A 138 1.24 2.15 -0.86
CA VAL A 138 2.35 1.20 -0.99
C VAL A 138 2.65 0.98 -2.48
N ALA A 139 3.71 1.64 -2.96
CA ALA A 139 4.19 1.52 -4.33
C ALA A 139 5.27 0.44 -4.47
N SER A 140 6.46 0.81 -4.93
CA SER A 140 7.64 -0.05 -5.06
C SER A 140 8.87 0.80 -5.40
N ASN A 141 10.07 0.35 -5.07
CA ASN A 141 11.31 0.96 -5.58
C ASN A 141 11.43 0.81 -7.12
N ALA A 142 10.73 -0.16 -7.74
CA ALA A 142 10.60 -0.27 -9.20
C ALA A 142 9.87 0.92 -9.85
N ALA A 143 9.15 1.74 -9.08
CA ALA A 143 8.59 3.00 -9.57
C ALA A 143 9.65 4.08 -9.83
N ARG A 144 10.85 3.95 -9.27
CA ARG A 144 11.94 4.93 -9.33
C ARG A 144 13.06 4.53 -10.29
N VAL A 145 13.34 3.24 -10.35
CA VAL A 145 14.44 2.72 -11.19
C VAL A 145 13.91 1.66 -12.15
N PRO A 146 14.38 1.63 -13.38
CA PRO A 146 13.98 0.60 -14.33
C PRO A 146 14.45 -0.79 -13.89
N ARG A 147 13.67 -1.82 -14.22
CA ARG A 147 13.98 -3.22 -13.98
C ARG A 147 13.70 -3.99 -15.25
N ALA A 148 14.63 -4.82 -15.71
CA ALA A 148 14.54 -5.52 -16.98
C ALA A 148 13.24 -6.33 -17.13
N GLU A 149 12.82 -7.02 -16.03
CA GLU A 149 11.65 -7.90 -16.04
C GLU A 149 10.40 -7.30 -15.39
N PHE A 150 10.48 -6.08 -14.88
CA PHE A 150 9.39 -5.42 -14.16
C PHE A 150 8.97 -4.09 -14.80
N GLY A 151 9.17 -3.94 -16.12
CA GLY A 151 8.90 -2.67 -16.79
C GLY A 151 7.44 -2.26 -16.70
N ALA A 152 6.49 -3.14 -17.00
CA ALA A 152 5.06 -2.86 -16.90
C ALA A 152 4.61 -2.64 -15.45
N TYR A 153 5.11 -3.47 -14.52
CA TYR A 153 4.86 -3.31 -13.09
C TYR A 153 5.42 -1.97 -12.58
N GLY A 154 6.68 -1.65 -12.91
CA GLY A 154 7.31 -0.39 -12.54
C GLY A 154 6.54 0.83 -13.05
N ALA A 155 6.07 0.79 -14.30
CA ALA A 155 5.24 1.85 -14.89
C ALA A 155 3.92 2.03 -14.12
N SER A 156 3.22 0.95 -13.77
CA SER A 156 1.99 1.01 -12.97
C SER A 156 2.23 1.60 -11.58
N LYS A 157 3.33 1.23 -10.92
CA LYS A 157 3.71 1.77 -9.60
C LYS A 157 4.23 3.21 -9.68
N ALA A 158 4.87 3.61 -10.77
CA ALA A 158 5.24 5.01 -11.02
C ALA A 158 4.00 5.90 -11.19
N SER A 159 2.96 5.38 -11.86
CA SER A 159 1.66 6.05 -11.95
C SER A 159 1.04 6.24 -10.56
N ALA A 160 1.03 5.21 -9.71
CA ALA A 160 0.54 5.30 -8.33
C ALA A 160 1.27 6.39 -7.52
N VAL A 161 2.60 6.46 -7.63
CA VAL A 161 3.41 7.50 -6.98
C VAL A 161 2.99 8.90 -7.43
N ARG A 162 2.85 9.10 -8.76
CA ARG A 162 2.50 10.41 -9.30
C ARG A 162 1.08 10.83 -8.93
N VAL A 163 0.12 9.91 -9.00
CA VAL A 163 -1.27 10.15 -8.61
C VAL A 163 -1.34 10.53 -7.13
N SER A 164 -0.65 9.79 -6.25
CA SER A 164 -0.59 10.08 -4.83
C SER A 164 -0.05 11.49 -4.54
N SER A 165 1.04 11.90 -5.20
CA SER A 165 1.60 13.24 -5.04
C SER A 165 0.63 14.34 -5.49
N SER A 166 -0.12 14.11 -6.58
CA SER A 166 -1.13 15.05 -7.07
C SER A 166 -2.30 15.20 -6.10
N PHE A 167 -2.78 14.09 -5.51
CA PHE A 167 -3.77 14.13 -4.43
C PHE A 167 -3.21 14.87 -3.20
N GLY A 168 -1.94 14.65 -2.84
CA GLY A 168 -1.31 15.34 -1.72
C GLY A 168 -1.37 16.86 -1.86
N LEU A 169 -1.10 17.37 -3.06
CA LEU A 169 -1.19 18.81 -3.34
C LEU A 169 -2.62 19.33 -3.20
N GLN A 170 -3.62 18.59 -3.74
CA GLN A 170 -5.02 18.98 -3.68
C GLN A 170 -5.60 18.91 -2.26
N LEU A 171 -5.19 17.90 -1.49
CA LEU A 171 -5.74 17.61 -0.17
C LEU A 171 -5.09 18.40 0.97
N SER A 172 -3.93 19.02 0.72
CA SER A 172 -3.20 19.84 1.70
C SER A 172 -4.07 20.92 2.34
N ARG A 173 -4.92 21.58 1.56
CA ARG A 173 -5.87 22.60 2.04
C ARG A 173 -6.91 22.06 3.02
N HIS A 174 -7.11 20.74 3.07
CA HIS A 174 -8.00 20.05 4.00
C HIS A 174 -7.24 19.43 5.17
N GLY A 175 -5.94 19.68 5.30
CA GLY A 175 -5.11 19.08 6.34
C GLY A 175 -4.87 17.58 6.16
N ILE A 176 -5.19 16.99 5.00
CA ILE A 176 -4.96 15.58 4.71
C ILE A 176 -3.60 15.42 4.06
N ARG A 177 -2.72 14.63 4.70
CA ARG A 177 -1.40 14.29 4.18
C ARG A 177 -1.50 13.09 3.23
N VAL A 178 -0.70 13.06 2.19
CA VAL A 178 -0.61 11.91 1.27
C VAL A 178 0.86 11.60 1.03
N ASN A 179 1.28 10.38 1.35
CA ASN A 179 2.64 9.91 1.16
C ASN A 179 2.66 8.55 0.46
N THR A 180 3.82 8.18 -0.04
CA THR A 180 4.04 6.90 -0.70
C THR A 180 5.20 6.17 -0.03
N VAL A 181 5.04 4.88 0.23
CA VAL A 181 6.13 3.99 0.62
C VAL A 181 6.54 3.17 -0.60
N CYS A 182 7.83 3.11 -0.87
CA CYS A 182 8.41 2.38 -2.00
C CYS A 182 9.29 1.24 -1.46
N PRO A 183 8.72 0.07 -1.16
CA PRO A 183 9.47 -1.08 -0.67
C PRO A 183 10.44 -1.62 -1.71
N GLY A 184 11.54 -2.21 -1.25
CA GLY A 184 12.35 -3.14 -2.01
C GLY A 184 11.80 -4.57 -1.95
N THR A 185 12.69 -5.56 -2.18
CA THR A 185 12.35 -6.97 -2.02
C THR A 185 11.94 -7.23 -0.57
N THR A 186 10.69 -7.64 -0.38
CA THR A 186 10.09 -7.89 0.94
C THR A 186 9.59 -9.34 0.97
N ARG A 187 9.84 -10.07 2.06
CA ARG A 187 9.46 -11.47 2.27
C ARG A 187 7.93 -11.60 2.40
N THR A 188 7.26 -11.69 1.29
CA THR A 188 5.80 -11.81 1.18
C THR A 188 5.45 -12.96 0.24
N PRO A 189 4.23 -13.54 0.30
CA PRO A 189 3.79 -14.54 -0.67
C PRO A 189 3.99 -14.08 -2.12
N MET A 190 3.71 -12.81 -2.43
CA MET A 190 3.94 -12.21 -3.76
C MET A 190 5.37 -12.42 -4.28
N VAL A 191 6.36 -12.48 -3.40
CA VAL A 191 7.78 -12.68 -3.74
C VAL A 191 8.18 -14.15 -3.59
N THR A 192 7.79 -14.80 -2.48
CA THR A 192 8.24 -16.16 -2.15
C THR A 192 7.57 -17.22 -3.01
N ASP A 193 6.34 -17.01 -3.49
CA ASP A 193 5.64 -17.95 -4.37
C ASP A 193 6.37 -18.10 -5.72
N ALA A 194 7.03 -17.03 -6.19
CA ALA A 194 7.86 -17.06 -7.38
C ALA A 194 9.18 -17.85 -7.21
N TRP A 195 9.53 -18.20 -5.98
CA TRP A 195 10.77 -18.91 -5.65
C TRP A 195 10.64 -20.43 -5.71
N ASN A 196 9.44 -20.96 -6.00
CA ASN A 196 9.17 -22.39 -6.15
C ASN A 196 9.67 -23.26 -4.97
N GLY A 197 9.61 -22.71 -3.75
CA GLY A 197 10.00 -23.42 -2.53
C GLY A 197 11.48 -23.28 -2.13
N GLU A 198 12.30 -22.60 -2.92
CA GLU A 198 13.70 -22.29 -2.58
C GLU A 198 13.78 -20.86 -1.96
N ASP A 199 14.66 -20.66 -0.99
CA ASP A 199 14.92 -19.30 -0.49
C ASP A 199 15.96 -18.58 -1.37
N LEU A 200 15.48 -17.71 -2.26
CA LEU A 200 16.31 -16.92 -3.15
C LEU A 200 16.66 -15.52 -2.58
N SER A 201 16.54 -15.31 -1.27
CA SER A 201 16.86 -14.04 -0.63
C SER A 201 18.32 -13.63 -0.84
N ALA A 202 19.25 -14.58 -0.77
CA ALA A 202 20.68 -14.34 -1.00
C ALA A 202 20.97 -13.76 -2.41
N LEU A 203 20.26 -14.24 -3.44
CA LEU A 203 20.39 -13.71 -4.81
C LEU A 203 19.84 -12.29 -4.89
N SER A 204 18.74 -12.01 -4.19
CA SER A 204 18.19 -10.65 -4.11
C SER A 204 19.16 -9.68 -3.42
N VAL A 205 19.86 -10.14 -2.39
CA VAL A 205 20.88 -9.36 -1.66
C VAL A 205 22.11 -9.11 -2.52
N ALA A 206 22.57 -10.13 -3.25
CA ALA A 206 23.75 -10.00 -4.12
C ALA A 206 23.54 -9.06 -5.32
N GLY A 207 22.29 -8.94 -5.80
CA GLY A 207 21.98 -8.25 -7.04
C GLY A 207 22.26 -9.12 -8.27
N SER A 208 22.27 -8.52 -9.48
CA SER A 208 22.51 -9.23 -10.74
C SER A 208 23.17 -8.25 -11.74
N PRO A 209 24.45 -8.41 -12.04
CA PRO A 209 25.12 -7.61 -13.05
C PRO A 209 24.49 -7.72 -14.44
N GLU A 210 24.01 -8.92 -14.81
CA GLU A 210 23.41 -9.20 -16.12
C GLU A 210 22.12 -8.42 -16.37
N THR A 211 21.39 -8.08 -15.29
CA THR A 211 20.17 -7.27 -15.35
C THR A 211 20.37 -5.86 -14.81
N PHE A 212 21.61 -5.45 -14.59
CA PHE A 212 22.00 -4.15 -14.01
C PHE A 212 21.29 -3.86 -12.67
N ARG A 213 21.04 -4.90 -11.88
CA ARG A 213 20.39 -4.79 -10.59
C ARG A 213 21.46 -4.71 -9.49
N LEU A 214 21.43 -3.61 -8.74
CA LEU A 214 22.24 -3.47 -7.54
C LEU A 214 21.78 -4.46 -6.46
N GLY A 215 22.70 -4.87 -5.61
CA GLY A 215 22.40 -5.64 -4.40
C GLY A 215 21.70 -4.79 -3.34
N ILE A 216 21.51 -5.38 -2.17
CA ILE A 216 20.90 -4.71 -1.01
C ILE A 216 22.00 -4.41 0.02
N PRO A 217 22.44 -3.15 0.18
CA PRO A 217 23.54 -2.78 1.08
C PRO A 217 23.34 -3.21 2.54
N LEU A 218 22.11 -3.23 3.04
CA LEU A 218 21.82 -3.73 4.40
C LEU A 218 21.96 -5.25 4.56
N GLY A 219 22.30 -6.00 3.50
CA GLY A 219 22.61 -7.43 3.56
C GLY A 219 21.41 -8.35 3.82
N ARG A 220 20.18 -7.86 3.75
CA ARG A 220 18.95 -8.64 3.89
C ARG A 220 17.82 -8.09 3.04
N ILE A 221 16.87 -8.94 2.69
CA ILE A 221 15.55 -8.49 2.20
C ILE A 221 14.74 -7.95 3.39
N ALA A 222 13.75 -7.11 3.12
CA ALA A 222 12.85 -6.61 4.15
C ALA A 222 11.88 -7.70 4.63
N ASP A 223 11.50 -7.65 5.90
CA ASP A 223 10.32 -8.33 6.40
C ASP A 223 9.09 -7.43 6.25
N PRO A 224 7.86 -7.97 6.13
CA PRO A 224 6.64 -7.18 6.06
C PRO A 224 6.50 -6.16 7.19
N ALA A 225 7.01 -6.49 8.38
CA ALA A 225 7.01 -5.61 9.55
C ALA A 225 7.85 -4.34 9.35
N ASP A 226 8.97 -4.41 8.59
CA ASP A 226 9.78 -3.23 8.27
C ASP A 226 8.96 -2.18 7.52
N ILE A 227 8.10 -2.63 6.59
CA ILE A 227 7.25 -1.76 5.79
C ILE A 227 6.02 -1.28 6.58
N ALA A 228 5.46 -2.17 7.39
CA ALA A 228 4.32 -1.85 8.26
C ALA A 228 4.66 -0.74 9.26
N ALA A 229 5.86 -0.74 9.83
CA ALA A 229 6.35 0.30 10.73
C ALA A 229 6.38 1.69 10.03
N VAL A 230 6.84 1.75 8.77
CA VAL A 230 6.84 2.99 7.98
C VAL A 230 5.40 3.43 7.69
N ASN A 231 4.50 2.51 7.34
CA ASN A 231 3.10 2.83 7.10
C ASN A 231 2.45 3.41 8.38
N ALA A 232 2.64 2.77 9.53
CA ALA A 232 2.10 3.24 10.81
C ALA A 232 2.68 4.61 11.22
N PHE A 233 3.98 4.83 11.02
CA PHE A 233 4.61 6.13 11.23
C PHE A 233 3.95 7.22 10.36
N LEU A 234 3.71 6.95 9.08
CA LEU A 234 3.10 7.92 8.16
C LEU A 234 1.61 8.16 8.46
N ILE A 235 0.91 7.22 9.07
CA ILE A 235 -0.47 7.41 9.56
C ILE A 235 -0.47 8.30 10.83
N SER A 236 0.52 8.16 11.69
CA SER A 236 0.58 8.81 13.00
C SER A 236 0.92 10.31 12.94
N ASP A 237 0.71 10.99 14.06
CA ASP A 237 1.07 12.40 14.25
C ASP A 237 2.59 12.65 14.28
N ALA A 238 3.40 11.62 14.47
CA ALA A 238 4.85 11.74 14.37
C ALA A 238 5.30 12.22 12.98
N SER A 239 4.48 12.01 11.95
CA SER A 239 4.72 12.47 10.58
C SER A 239 3.86 13.68 10.16
N ARG A 240 3.31 14.47 11.12
CA ARG A 240 2.35 15.56 10.85
C ARG A 240 2.82 16.65 9.89
N HIS A 241 4.12 16.77 9.65
CA HIS A 241 4.71 17.73 8.70
C HIS A 241 5.32 17.06 7.45
N ILE A 242 4.94 15.79 7.18
CA ILE A 242 5.42 15.01 6.04
C ILE A 242 4.24 14.76 5.09
N THR A 243 4.29 15.32 3.90
CA THR A 243 3.31 15.08 2.83
C THR A 243 3.99 15.08 1.46
N MET A 244 3.40 14.38 0.48
CA MET A 244 3.90 14.22 -0.90
C MET A 244 5.29 13.59 -0.99
N GLN A 245 5.74 12.89 0.07
CA GLN A 245 7.03 12.22 0.07
C GLN A 245 6.93 10.79 -0.43
N ASN A 246 8.00 10.35 -1.09
CA ASN A 246 8.18 8.97 -1.54
C ASN A 246 9.27 8.34 -0.67
N ILE A 247 8.86 7.66 0.39
CA ILE A 247 9.79 7.03 1.34
C ILE A 247 10.24 5.69 0.77
N VAL A 248 11.51 5.56 0.47
CA VAL A 248 12.11 4.32 -0.01
C VAL A 248 12.53 3.47 1.19
N ALA A 249 11.99 2.26 1.27
CA ALA A 249 12.28 1.28 2.31
C ALA A 249 12.79 -0.01 1.65
N ASP A 250 14.04 0.02 1.16
CA ASP A 250 14.59 -1.03 0.30
C ASP A 250 16.02 -1.48 0.69
N GLY A 251 16.48 -1.07 1.87
CA GLY A 251 17.82 -1.43 2.35
C GLY A 251 18.96 -0.82 1.54
N GLY A 252 18.71 0.25 0.79
CA GLY A 252 19.69 0.93 -0.06
C GLY A 252 19.82 0.32 -1.46
N ALA A 253 18.89 -0.52 -1.90
CA ALA A 253 18.93 -1.15 -3.22
C ALA A 253 18.74 -0.17 -4.40
N THR A 254 18.23 1.04 -4.13
CA THR A 254 18.02 2.09 -5.15
C THR A 254 18.35 3.46 -4.57
N PHE A 255 19.63 3.83 -4.56
CA PHE A 255 20.10 5.15 -4.13
C PHE A 255 20.25 6.13 -5.30
#